data_83af3318d915105ad8a45176403417d4
#
_entry.id   83af3318d915105ad8a45176403417d4
#
_cell.length_a   1.000
_cell.length_b   1.000
_cell.length_c   1.000
_cell.angle_alpha   90.00
_cell.angle_beta   90.00
_cell.angle_gamma   90.00
#
_symmetry.space_group_name_H-M   'P 1'
#
loop_
_entity.id
_entity.type
_entity.pdbx_description
1 polymer ?
#
loop_
_entity_poly.entity_id
_entity_poly.type
_entity_poly.pdbx_seq_one_letter_code
_entity_poly.pdbx_strand_id
1 'polypeptide(L)'
;MENLLLLLPSRPQSIVVRYAMTTLIVLVCFGLQIGVERQSGMFTFFLLLPGIFLAAVLFDRGSGFYATILSTALCVAVLLPSDSWLLPGPYLLPFLLFVLVGLALATLSEAMRKALEKAVAAERSAEVMLHELNHRIRNNLAMVASVLELQKRSQKEQGARDAFSSAVAWRGCMSLQMRTVIFFRKKENR
;
A
#
# COMPACT_ATOMS: atom_id res chain seq x y z
N MET A 1 11.86 -0.78 -4.76
CA MET A 1 10.60 -0.71 -3.96
C MET A 1 9.86 -2.04 -3.89
N GLU A 2 10.08 -2.97 -4.83
CA GLU A 2 9.45 -4.31 -4.81
C GLU A 2 9.77 -5.15 -3.56
N ASN A 3 10.98 -5.03 -3.00
CA ASN A 3 11.38 -5.85 -1.86
C ASN A 3 10.70 -5.47 -0.53
N LEU A 4 10.13 -4.27 -0.42
CA LEU A 4 9.39 -3.84 0.78
C LEU A 4 7.94 -4.37 0.77
N LEU A 5 7.38 -4.62 -0.40
CA LEU A 5 6.05 -5.23 -0.56
C LEU A 5 6.05 -6.72 -0.23
N LEU A 6 7.21 -7.40 -0.31
CA LEU A 6 7.37 -8.80 0.06
C LEU A 6 7.35 -9.05 1.58
N LEU A 7 7.57 -7.99 2.38
CA LEU A 7 7.50 -8.06 3.84
C LEU A 7 6.08 -7.91 4.40
N LEU A 8 5.14 -7.46 3.57
CA LEU A 8 3.73 -7.44 3.97
C LEU A 8 3.18 -8.87 3.82
N PRO A 9 2.70 -9.50 4.89
CA PRO A 9 2.14 -10.85 4.83
C PRO A 9 0.93 -10.85 3.90
N SER A 10 1.12 -11.41 2.71
CA SER A 10 0.10 -11.53 1.65
C SER A 10 -1.01 -12.55 1.97
N ARG A 11 -0.94 -13.23 3.12
CA ARG A 11 -1.98 -14.16 3.59
C ARG A 11 -2.83 -13.50 4.66
N PRO A 12 -4.15 -13.69 4.64
CA PRO A 12 -5.03 -13.30 5.73
C PRO A 12 -4.61 -14.08 6.98
N GLN A 13 -3.81 -13.44 7.84
CA GLN A 13 -3.44 -14.03 9.12
C GLN A 13 -4.70 -14.20 9.96
N SER A 14 -4.79 -15.30 10.71
CA SER A 14 -5.92 -15.49 11.63
C SER A 14 -5.94 -14.31 12.62
N ILE A 15 -7.13 -13.85 12.94
CA ILE A 15 -7.35 -12.73 13.88
C ILE A 15 -6.58 -12.97 15.19
N VAL A 16 -6.55 -14.20 15.66
CA VAL A 16 -5.87 -14.61 16.90
C VAL A 16 -4.36 -14.39 16.81
N VAL A 17 -3.71 -14.81 15.73
CA VAL A 17 -2.26 -14.64 15.53
C VAL A 17 -1.90 -13.17 15.51
N ARG A 18 -2.69 -12.35 14.83
CA ARG A 18 -2.48 -10.91 14.71
C ARG A 18 -2.48 -10.21 16.07
N TYR A 19 -3.54 -10.44 16.87
CA TYR A 19 -3.62 -9.83 18.19
C TYR A 19 -2.61 -10.41 19.17
N ALA A 20 -2.26 -11.70 19.08
CA ALA A 20 -1.22 -12.31 19.89
C ALA A 20 0.16 -11.69 19.59
N MET A 21 0.50 -11.49 18.33
CA MET A 21 1.76 -10.84 17.94
C MET A 21 1.79 -9.36 18.35
N THR A 22 0.68 -8.64 18.20
CA THR A 22 0.56 -7.25 18.69
C THR A 22 0.78 -7.19 20.19
N THR A 23 0.15 -8.08 20.95
CA THR A 23 0.34 -8.18 22.40
C THR A 23 1.79 -8.47 22.77
N LEU A 24 2.44 -9.39 22.05
CA LEU A 24 3.85 -9.72 22.27
C LEU A 24 4.75 -8.49 22.07
N ILE A 25 4.56 -7.74 20.98
CA ILE A 25 5.33 -6.52 20.69
C ILE A 25 5.15 -5.50 21.81
N VAL A 26 3.90 -5.24 22.22
CA VAL A 26 3.61 -4.28 23.29
C VAL A 26 4.25 -4.73 24.62
N LEU A 27 4.17 -6.02 24.97
CA LEU A 27 4.78 -6.55 26.20
C LEU A 27 6.31 -6.46 26.17
N VAL A 28 6.95 -6.71 25.02
CA VAL A 28 8.41 -6.55 24.87
C VAL A 28 8.80 -5.09 25.06
N CYS A 29 8.11 -4.15 24.39
CA CYS A 29 8.36 -2.72 24.56
C CYS A 29 8.12 -2.25 26.00
N PHE A 30 7.09 -2.76 26.64
CA PHE A 30 6.77 -2.46 28.04
C PHE A 30 7.84 -3.02 28.99
N GLY A 31 8.32 -4.24 28.77
CA GLY A 31 9.42 -4.82 29.55
C GLY A 31 10.72 -4.03 29.41
N LEU A 32 11.04 -3.58 28.18
CA LEU A 32 12.18 -2.68 27.95
C LEU A 32 12.00 -1.34 28.66
N GLN A 33 10.78 -0.79 28.65
CA GLN A 33 10.42 0.45 29.34
C GLN A 33 10.70 0.35 30.85
N ILE A 34 10.24 -0.74 31.51
CA ILE A 34 10.50 -0.98 32.93
C ILE A 34 12.01 -1.13 33.19
N GLY A 35 12.75 -1.78 32.27
CA GLY A 35 14.20 -1.91 32.38
C GLY A 35 14.92 -0.56 32.39
N VAL A 36 14.53 0.34 31.49
CA VAL A 36 15.07 1.70 31.40
C VAL A 36 14.69 2.53 32.61
N GLU A 37 13.45 2.41 33.10
CA GLU A 37 12.98 3.10 34.30
C GLU A 37 13.82 2.73 35.52
N ARG A 38 14.11 1.45 35.72
CA ARG A 38 14.97 0.98 36.84
C ARG A 38 16.37 1.57 36.81
N GLN A 39 16.89 1.91 35.62
CA GLN A 39 18.23 2.50 35.49
C GLN A 39 18.20 4.03 35.59
N SER A 40 17.19 4.69 35.00
CA SER A 40 17.10 6.14 34.89
C SER A 40 16.34 6.80 36.06
N GLY A 41 15.50 6.03 36.77
CA GLY A 41 14.62 6.55 37.82
C GLY A 41 13.46 7.41 37.28
N MET A 42 13.32 7.54 35.97
CA MET A 42 12.27 8.35 35.32
C MET A 42 11.36 7.46 34.50
N PHE A 43 10.06 7.45 34.79
CA PHE A 43 9.07 6.79 33.96
C PHE A 43 8.78 7.62 32.70
N THR A 44 9.15 7.07 31.55
CA THR A 44 8.92 7.72 30.25
C THR A 44 8.06 6.81 29.38
N PHE A 45 7.09 7.37 28.65
CA PHE A 45 6.23 6.58 27.73
C PHE A 45 6.86 6.36 26.35
N PHE A 46 8.11 6.77 26.18
CA PHE A 46 8.75 6.92 24.87
C PHE A 46 8.92 5.59 24.12
N LEU A 47 9.30 4.51 24.82
CA LEU A 47 9.54 3.21 24.20
C LEU A 47 8.26 2.47 23.75
N LEU A 48 7.10 2.86 24.26
CA LEU A 48 5.83 2.26 23.84
C LEU A 48 5.33 2.79 22.50
N LEU A 49 5.69 4.03 22.12
CA LEU A 49 5.27 4.63 20.86
C LEU A 49 5.79 3.87 19.61
N PRO A 50 7.09 3.50 19.53
CA PRO A 50 7.57 2.62 18.46
C PRO A 50 6.86 1.27 18.42
N GLY A 51 6.52 0.70 19.57
CA GLY A 51 5.76 -0.55 19.65
C GLY A 51 4.36 -0.43 19.07
N ILE A 52 3.64 0.64 19.39
CA ILE A 52 2.32 0.96 18.82
C ILE A 52 2.42 1.16 17.32
N PHE A 53 3.41 1.92 16.86
CA PHE A 53 3.64 2.17 15.44
C PHE A 53 3.96 0.87 14.69
N LEU A 54 4.86 0.05 15.22
CA LEU A 54 5.24 -1.22 14.62
C LEU A 54 4.03 -2.16 14.51
N ALA A 55 3.24 -2.27 15.58
CA ALA A 55 2.00 -3.05 15.59
C ALA A 55 0.98 -2.54 14.55
N ALA A 56 0.84 -1.21 14.41
CA ALA A 56 -0.07 -0.60 13.47
C ALA A 56 0.36 -0.79 12.00
N VAL A 57 1.67 -0.82 11.73
CA VAL A 57 2.21 -1.00 10.38
C VAL A 57 2.24 -2.47 9.95
N LEU A 58 2.65 -3.38 10.85
CA LEU A 58 2.83 -4.80 10.53
C LEU A 58 1.51 -5.58 10.45
N PHE A 59 0.52 -5.21 11.27
CA PHE A 59 -0.73 -5.97 11.37
C PHE A 59 -1.92 -5.17 10.88
N ASP A 60 -2.89 -5.88 10.27
CA ASP A 60 -4.08 -5.30 9.66
C ASP A 60 -5.03 -4.64 10.66
N ARG A 61 -5.93 -3.85 10.08
CA ARG A 61 -7.13 -3.16 10.62
C ARG A 61 -7.32 -3.29 12.14
N GLY A 62 -7.09 -2.19 12.86
CA GLY A 62 -7.41 -2.08 14.28
C GLY A 62 -6.30 -2.52 15.24
N SER A 63 -5.20 -3.14 14.77
CA SER A 63 -4.08 -3.55 15.64
C SER A 63 -3.41 -2.37 16.32
N GLY A 64 -3.30 -1.21 15.64
CA GLY A 64 -2.76 0.02 16.24
C GLY A 64 -3.64 0.55 17.38
N PHE A 65 -4.96 0.55 17.21
CA PHE A 65 -5.88 0.93 18.28
C PHE A 65 -5.82 -0.03 19.47
N TYR A 66 -5.79 -1.34 19.18
CA TYR A 66 -5.63 -2.35 20.20
C TYR A 66 -4.31 -2.19 20.98
N ALA A 67 -3.19 -1.97 20.26
CA ALA A 67 -1.89 -1.72 20.87
C ALA A 67 -1.90 -0.47 21.75
N THR A 68 -2.56 0.61 21.31
CA THR A 68 -2.69 1.84 22.11
C THR A 68 -3.50 1.60 23.38
N ILE A 69 -4.64 0.90 23.28
CA ILE A 69 -5.49 0.57 24.44
C ILE A 69 -4.71 -0.32 25.44
N LEU A 70 -4.04 -1.35 24.93
CA LEU A 70 -3.26 -2.27 25.76
C LEU A 70 -2.09 -1.55 26.45
N SER A 71 -1.34 -0.73 25.71
CA SER A 71 -0.24 0.08 26.27
C SER A 71 -0.74 1.06 27.33
N THR A 72 -1.87 1.70 27.08
CA THR A 72 -2.51 2.61 28.03
C THR A 72 -2.92 1.88 29.31
N ALA A 73 -3.55 0.70 29.19
CA ALA A 73 -3.94 -0.11 30.32
C ALA A 73 -2.73 -0.56 31.16
N LEU A 74 -1.64 -0.98 30.52
CA LEU A 74 -0.40 -1.36 31.20
C LEU A 74 0.24 -0.17 31.93
N CYS A 75 0.26 1.01 31.31
CA CYS A 75 0.77 2.23 31.95
C CYS A 75 -0.07 2.62 33.16
N VAL A 76 -1.39 2.57 33.05
CA VAL A 76 -2.28 2.84 34.18
C VAL A 76 -2.03 1.84 35.32
N ALA A 77 -1.91 0.55 35.01
CA ALA A 77 -1.68 -0.49 36.02
C ALA A 77 -0.38 -0.29 36.84
N VAL A 78 0.66 0.31 36.21
CA VAL A 78 1.93 0.58 36.89
C VAL A 78 1.94 1.94 37.62
N LEU A 79 1.30 2.95 37.01
CA LEU A 79 1.31 4.33 37.55
C LEU A 79 0.26 4.56 38.64
N LEU A 80 -0.79 3.73 38.71
CA LEU A 80 -1.86 3.94 39.66
C LEU A 80 -1.41 3.50 41.04
N PRO A 81 -1.42 4.41 42.06
CA PRO A 81 -1.15 4.04 43.43
C PRO A 81 -2.24 3.12 43.99
N SER A 82 -1.86 2.22 44.91
CA SER A 82 -2.79 1.25 45.51
C SER A 82 -3.98 1.91 46.22
N ASP A 83 -3.82 3.15 46.67
CA ASP A 83 -4.78 3.84 47.55
C ASP A 83 -5.57 4.94 46.84
N SER A 84 -5.34 5.18 45.56
CA SER A 84 -6.04 6.25 44.80
C SER A 84 -6.38 5.81 43.37
N TRP A 85 -7.58 6.21 42.93
CA TRP A 85 -8.02 6.01 41.53
C TRP A 85 -7.56 7.12 40.59
N LEU A 86 -6.78 8.08 41.07
CA LEU A 86 -6.27 9.21 40.28
C LEU A 86 -4.77 9.05 40.03
N LEU A 87 -4.38 9.30 38.75
CA LEU A 87 -2.97 9.41 38.40
C LEU A 87 -2.31 10.58 39.17
N PRO A 88 -1.06 10.40 39.65
CA PRO A 88 -0.32 11.50 40.27
C PRO A 88 -0.18 12.67 39.26
N GLY A 89 -0.41 13.90 39.73
CA GLY A 89 -0.45 15.11 38.89
C GLY A 89 0.71 15.28 37.90
N PRO A 90 1.98 14.98 38.27
CA PRO A 90 3.12 15.09 37.35
C PRO A 90 3.04 14.18 36.12
N TYR A 91 2.35 13.05 36.20
CA TYR A 91 2.23 12.08 35.10
C TYR A 91 1.01 12.30 34.21
N LEU A 92 0.07 13.14 34.61
CA LEU A 92 -1.19 13.34 33.91
C LEU A 92 -0.96 13.90 32.48
N LEU A 93 -0.17 14.95 32.38
CA LEU A 93 0.11 15.59 31.07
C LEU A 93 0.91 14.68 30.15
N PRO A 94 2.03 14.06 30.55
CA PRO A 94 2.74 13.10 29.73
C PRO A 94 1.87 11.91 29.29
N PHE A 95 1.01 11.42 30.18
CA PHE A 95 0.10 10.30 29.89
C PHE A 95 -0.96 10.70 28.84
N LEU A 96 -1.56 11.88 28.96
CA LEU A 96 -2.52 12.37 27.97
C LEU A 96 -1.86 12.56 26.61
N LEU A 97 -0.65 13.13 26.57
CA LEU A 97 0.12 13.26 25.33
C LEU A 97 0.44 11.90 24.72
N PHE A 98 0.84 10.91 25.54
CA PHE A 98 1.10 9.55 25.08
C PHE A 98 -0.13 8.94 24.40
N VAL A 99 -1.31 9.01 25.03
CA VAL A 99 -2.56 8.49 24.47
C VAL A 99 -2.91 9.20 23.19
N LEU A 100 -2.81 10.53 23.15
CA LEU A 100 -3.11 11.33 21.95
C LEU A 100 -2.17 10.98 20.80
N VAL A 101 -0.87 10.89 21.04
CA VAL A 101 0.11 10.50 20.01
C VAL A 101 -0.10 9.05 19.58
N GLY A 102 -0.40 8.13 20.49
CA GLY A 102 -0.70 6.74 20.15
C GLY A 102 -1.93 6.62 19.23
N LEU A 103 -3.00 7.35 19.53
CA LEU A 103 -4.19 7.41 18.69
C LEU A 103 -3.88 8.06 17.32
N ALA A 104 -3.10 9.13 17.31
CA ALA A 104 -2.69 9.79 16.06
C ALA A 104 -1.86 8.84 15.18
N LEU A 105 -0.92 8.10 15.75
CA LEU A 105 -0.14 7.09 15.04
C LEU A 105 -1.02 5.96 14.50
N ALA A 106 -1.98 5.47 15.28
CA ALA A 106 -2.92 4.44 14.85
C ALA A 106 -3.79 4.91 13.68
N THR A 107 -4.36 6.13 13.76
CA THR A 107 -5.19 6.70 12.70
C THR A 107 -4.39 7.01 11.44
N LEU A 108 -3.17 7.55 11.58
CA LEU A 108 -2.28 7.84 10.46
C LEU A 108 -1.88 6.55 9.72
N SER A 109 -1.51 5.51 10.46
CA SER A 109 -1.16 4.20 9.88
C SER A 109 -2.32 3.60 9.09
N GLU A 110 -3.55 3.68 9.62
CA GLU A 110 -4.75 3.22 8.93
C GLU A 110 -5.06 4.06 7.67
N ALA A 111 -4.87 5.37 7.74
CA ALA A 111 -5.05 6.27 6.59
C ALA A 111 -4.03 5.98 5.48
N MET A 112 -2.76 5.81 5.84
CA MET A 112 -1.69 5.46 4.88
C MET A 112 -1.95 4.10 4.22
N ARG A 113 -2.39 3.11 4.97
CA ARG A 113 -2.76 1.80 4.44
C ARG A 113 -3.90 1.91 3.43
N LYS A 114 -4.98 2.61 3.78
CA LYS A 114 -6.11 2.83 2.87
C LYS A 114 -5.69 3.56 1.58
N ALA A 115 -4.79 4.53 1.70
CA ALA A 115 -4.25 5.23 0.54
C ALA A 115 -3.45 4.27 -0.36
N LEU A 116 -2.60 3.42 0.24
CA LEU A 116 -1.82 2.42 -0.50
C LEU A 116 -2.72 1.38 -1.18
N GLU A 117 -3.73 0.85 -0.48
CA GLU A 117 -4.71 -0.10 -1.06
C GLU A 117 -5.42 0.51 -2.27
N LYS A 118 -5.85 1.80 -2.17
CA LYS A 118 -6.47 2.51 -3.29
C LYS A 118 -5.51 2.71 -4.46
N ALA A 119 -4.25 3.05 -4.19
CA ALA A 119 -3.24 3.23 -5.24
C ALA A 119 -2.99 1.91 -5.99
N VAL A 120 -2.80 0.80 -5.27
CA VAL A 120 -2.62 -0.54 -5.86
C VAL A 120 -3.86 -0.98 -6.65
N ALA A 121 -5.07 -0.72 -6.13
CA ALA A 121 -6.31 -1.03 -6.85
C ALA A 121 -6.44 -0.22 -8.14
N ALA A 122 -6.09 1.07 -8.12
CA ALA A 122 -6.09 1.93 -9.30
C ALA A 122 -5.09 1.45 -10.36
N GLU A 123 -3.89 1.06 -9.94
CA GLU A 123 -2.85 0.52 -10.83
C GLU A 123 -3.33 -0.77 -11.52
N ARG A 124 -3.90 -1.72 -10.76
CA ARG A 124 -4.48 -2.95 -11.33
C ARG A 124 -5.60 -2.66 -12.32
N SER A 125 -6.48 -1.70 -12.00
CA SER A 125 -7.56 -1.31 -12.92
C SER A 125 -7.01 -0.72 -14.21
N ALA A 126 -5.96 0.10 -14.14
CA ALA A 126 -5.29 0.66 -15.31
C ALA A 126 -4.65 -0.44 -16.18
N GLU A 127 -4.02 -1.45 -15.58
CA GLU A 127 -3.44 -2.59 -16.30
C GLU A 127 -4.52 -3.40 -17.06
N VAL A 128 -5.64 -3.68 -16.41
CA VAL A 128 -6.77 -4.38 -17.05
C VAL A 128 -7.32 -3.57 -18.23
N MET A 129 -7.51 -2.25 -18.07
CA MET A 129 -7.95 -1.38 -19.16
C MET A 129 -6.97 -1.36 -20.33
N LEU A 130 -5.66 -1.28 -20.04
CA LEU A 130 -4.63 -1.33 -21.08
C LEU A 130 -4.64 -2.66 -21.84
N HIS A 131 -4.86 -3.78 -21.14
CA HIS A 131 -4.97 -5.09 -21.78
C HIS A 131 -6.19 -5.16 -22.70
N GLU A 132 -7.34 -4.69 -22.24
CA GLU A 132 -8.58 -4.63 -23.03
C GLU A 132 -8.42 -3.70 -24.26
N LEU A 133 -7.81 -2.53 -24.09
CA LEU A 133 -7.52 -1.62 -25.20
C LEU A 133 -6.60 -2.28 -26.24
N ASN A 134 -5.54 -2.96 -25.81
CA ASN A 134 -4.66 -3.67 -26.70
C ASN A 134 -5.39 -4.80 -27.45
N HIS A 135 -6.29 -5.50 -26.79
CA HIS A 135 -7.11 -6.54 -27.42
C HIS A 135 -8.05 -5.94 -28.47
N ARG A 136 -8.72 -4.83 -28.15
CA ARG A 136 -9.61 -4.13 -29.10
C ARG A 136 -8.85 -3.55 -30.30
N ILE A 137 -7.66 -2.96 -30.06
CA ILE A 137 -6.79 -2.47 -31.13
C ILE A 137 -6.40 -3.60 -32.09
N ARG A 138 -6.00 -4.76 -31.55
CA ARG A 138 -5.66 -5.93 -32.39
C ARG A 138 -6.86 -6.41 -33.20
N ASN A 139 -8.05 -6.46 -32.60
CA ASN A 139 -9.27 -6.86 -33.30
C ASN A 139 -9.64 -5.86 -34.40
N ASN A 140 -9.55 -4.56 -34.13
CA ASN A 140 -9.82 -3.52 -35.12
C ASN A 140 -8.79 -3.56 -36.28
N LEU A 141 -7.51 -3.78 -35.97
CA LEU A 141 -6.47 -3.93 -36.97
C LEU A 141 -6.68 -5.17 -37.84
N ALA A 142 -7.10 -6.28 -37.23
CA ALA A 142 -7.43 -7.51 -37.96
C ALA A 142 -8.63 -7.27 -38.91
N MET A 143 -9.66 -6.55 -38.45
CA MET A 143 -10.80 -6.16 -39.29
C MET A 143 -10.37 -5.29 -40.45
N VAL A 144 -9.58 -4.24 -40.21
CA VAL A 144 -9.05 -3.37 -41.29
C VAL A 144 -8.20 -4.17 -42.25
N ALA A 145 -7.34 -5.06 -41.75
CA ALA A 145 -6.53 -5.92 -42.61
C ALA A 145 -7.38 -6.84 -43.52
N SER A 146 -8.47 -7.42 -42.95
CA SER A 146 -9.39 -8.25 -43.72
C SER A 146 -10.16 -7.49 -44.78
N VAL A 147 -10.60 -6.24 -44.49
CA VAL A 147 -11.26 -5.37 -45.46
C VAL A 147 -10.30 -4.99 -46.56
N LEU A 148 -9.05 -4.64 -46.23
CA LEU A 148 -8.01 -4.30 -47.24
C LEU A 148 -7.69 -5.54 -48.10
N GLU A 149 -7.69 -6.75 -47.53
CA GLU A 149 -7.46 -7.96 -48.29
C GLU A 149 -8.62 -8.30 -49.23
N LEU A 150 -9.85 -8.05 -48.80
CA LEU A 150 -11.04 -8.13 -49.66
C LEU A 150 -11.01 -7.11 -50.81
N GLN A 151 -10.65 -5.86 -50.49
CA GLN A 151 -10.50 -4.82 -51.51
C GLN A 151 -9.37 -5.16 -52.53
N LYS A 152 -8.25 -5.70 -52.04
CA LYS A 152 -7.16 -6.17 -52.90
C LYS A 152 -7.62 -7.29 -53.88
N ARG A 153 -8.45 -8.22 -53.38
CA ARG A 153 -9.01 -9.28 -54.24
C ARG A 153 -9.97 -8.72 -55.26
N SER A 154 -10.80 -7.74 -54.89
CA SER A 154 -11.74 -7.11 -55.82
C SER A 154 -11.06 -6.20 -56.86
N GLN A 155 -9.93 -5.58 -56.52
CA GLN A 155 -9.17 -4.69 -57.40
C GLN A 155 -8.08 -5.40 -58.25
N LYS A 156 -7.95 -6.73 -58.11
CA LYS A 156 -6.98 -7.49 -58.91
C LYS A 156 -7.24 -7.42 -60.43
N GLU A 157 -8.39 -6.91 -60.83
CA GLU A 157 -8.75 -6.67 -62.20
C GLU A 157 -8.41 -5.27 -62.73
N GLN A 158 -8.14 -4.27 -61.89
CA GLN A 158 -7.81 -2.89 -62.37
C GLN A 158 -6.80 -2.20 -61.42
N GLY A 159 -5.55 -2.16 -61.83
CA GLY A 159 -4.59 -1.08 -61.44
C GLY A 159 -4.10 -1.05 -59.98
N ALA A 160 -3.98 -2.14 -59.28
CA ALA A 160 -3.87 -2.26 -57.83
C ALA A 160 -2.48 -1.99 -57.19
N ARG A 161 -1.45 -1.57 -57.93
CA ARG A 161 -0.10 -1.40 -57.33
C ARG A 161 0.07 -0.18 -56.41
N ASP A 162 -0.67 0.90 -56.66
CA ASP A 162 -0.47 2.15 -55.90
C ASP A 162 -1.22 2.18 -54.55
N ALA A 163 -2.33 1.45 -54.39
CA ALA A 163 -3.05 1.39 -53.11
C ALA A 163 -2.32 0.55 -52.06
N PHE A 164 -1.46 -0.37 -52.50
CA PHE A 164 -0.75 -1.27 -51.57
C PHE A 164 0.43 -0.58 -50.89
N SER A 165 1.10 0.34 -51.56
CA SER A 165 2.21 1.11 -50.98
C SER A 165 1.75 2.04 -49.84
N SER A 166 0.55 2.62 -49.97
CA SER A 166 -0.03 3.46 -48.91
C SER A 166 -0.44 2.67 -47.67
N ALA A 167 -0.95 1.47 -47.79
CA ALA A 167 -1.34 0.61 -46.65
C ALA A 167 -0.14 0.09 -45.84
N VAL A 168 0.99 -0.16 -46.49
CA VAL A 168 2.26 -0.54 -45.82
C VAL A 168 2.85 0.66 -45.08
N ALA A 169 2.74 1.87 -45.58
CA ALA A 169 3.16 3.09 -44.90
C ALA A 169 2.35 3.33 -43.60
N TRP A 170 1.05 3.04 -43.60
CA TRP A 170 0.21 3.11 -42.40
C TRP A 170 0.62 2.10 -41.33
N ARG A 171 0.99 0.89 -41.67
CA ARG A 171 1.53 -0.11 -40.72
C ARG A 171 2.83 0.35 -40.07
N GLY A 172 3.72 0.98 -40.86
CA GLY A 172 4.97 1.56 -40.36
C GLY A 172 4.72 2.70 -39.36
N CYS A 173 3.78 3.59 -39.65
CA CYS A 173 3.45 4.71 -38.77
C CYS A 173 2.84 4.26 -37.41
N MET A 174 1.99 3.24 -37.41
CA MET A 174 1.34 2.72 -36.23
C MET A 174 2.30 1.95 -35.31
N SER A 175 3.28 1.22 -35.89
CA SER A 175 4.34 0.55 -35.12
C SER A 175 5.30 1.53 -34.46
N LEU A 176 5.55 2.67 -35.08
CA LEU A 176 6.32 3.78 -34.53
C LEU A 176 5.58 4.43 -33.34
N GLN A 177 4.27 4.66 -33.47
CA GLN A 177 3.46 5.23 -32.39
C GLN A 177 3.39 4.32 -31.16
N MET A 178 3.28 3.00 -31.34
CA MET A 178 3.36 2.05 -30.23
C MET A 178 4.76 2.04 -29.55
N ARG A 179 5.84 2.14 -30.32
CA ARG A 179 7.20 2.24 -29.75
C ARG A 179 7.38 3.51 -28.94
N THR A 180 6.80 4.61 -29.37
CA THR A 180 6.88 5.89 -28.65
C THR A 180 6.16 5.81 -27.30
N VAL A 181 4.98 5.20 -27.24
CA VAL A 181 4.22 5.00 -25.99
C VAL A 181 4.99 4.11 -25.02
N ILE A 182 5.59 3.02 -25.50
CA ILE A 182 6.41 2.12 -24.65
C ILE A 182 7.68 2.84 -24.16
N PHE A 183 8.29 3.69 -24.99
CA PHE A 183 9.49 4.45 -24.64
C PHE A 183 9.21 5.51 -23.56
N PHE A 184 8.10 6.25 -23.66
CA PHE A 184 7.69 7.21 -22.64
C PHE A 184 7.38 6.53 -21.29
N ARG A 185 6.70 5.38 -21.31
CA ARG A 185 6.43 4.60 -20.08
C ARG A 185 7.70 4.11 -19.37
N LYS A 186 8.75 3.77 -20.12
CA LYS A 186 10.05 3.32 -19.56
C LYS A 186 10.86 4.46 -18.95
N LYS A 187 10.60 5.71 -19.37
CA LYS A 187 11.27 6.91 -18.85
C LYS A 187 10.63 7.43 -17.56
N GLU A 188 9.35 7.16 -17.35
CA GLU A 188 8.60 7.57 -16.16
C GLU A 188 8.88 6.66 -14.95
N ASN A 189 9.37 5.43 -15.19
CA ASN A 189 9.71 4.43 -14.18
C ASN A 189 11.22 4.40 -13.80
N ARG A 190 12.00 5.44 -14.14
CA ARG A 190 13.37 5.66 -13.67
C ARG A 190 13.47 6.93 -12.85
#